data_8cf3d5511ff2a2affd6d386195eade7f
#
_entry.id   8cf3d5511ff2a2affd6d386195eade7f
#
_cell.length_a   1.000
_cell.length_b   1.000
_cell.length_c   1.000
_cell.angle_alpha   90.00
_cell.angle_beta   90.00
_cell.angle_gamma   90.00
#
_symmetry.space_group_name_H-M   'P 1'
#
loop_
_entity.id
_entity.type
_entity.pdbx_description
1 polymer ?
#
loop_
_entity_poly.entity_id
_entity_poly.type
_entity_poly.pdbx_seq_one_letter_code
_entity_poly.pdbx_strand_id
1 'polypeptide(L)'
;MSKMPGRPVLTVPEAEALALELFGAAGTAAPLPSDRDLNFRLTLTDGSRAVFKIFNTIEDEAYLECQSDAMDWAAKAGLPVPKVIGRATAKLNGKNHLVRLVSWLDGTPLGDASPITAQMEFDLGALLGRMDRAMEGFEHPAAPNHFPWDFANVADTVSKHIHAIPEARKPLVEMGLNLYQEHVAPKWDVLPKAIIHNDANDYNVLVGSAQEYPRPITGLLDFGDLVHSARVGNPAVAATYLALHREDPVDALCQVIKGYTSIFELSELELEVFYSLVCIRLSVSVTMSAVQRALEPDNEYLSISEKGAWTTLEKLQHQHPRLVHYRLRDAAGYAPVPNSTFVVDWIQSHKDDFHPVILPARPGAPPVVFDFSVSSQEFDSEAINTPGVADKEIWDRTGNAVGIGRWDEPRLAYGGDQYATQSGERRTIHLGVDLFRPARTPVQAPLSGTVHSFCAHHARFDYGGCLILEHEPEKGLRFWTLYGHLSHDSVKNLVVGKSVEAGDVIAYLGPFEENGGWVPHLHFQIIVDRLDLEATFPGVASPSQRDVWCSLSPSPVDMLGIPQSAVAPRSPHVQDLLERRNRS
;
A
#
# COMPACT_ATOMS: atom_id res chain seq x y z
N MET A 1 -23.82 -31.07 12.07
CA MET A 1 -23.51 -29.98 13.03
C MET A 1 -22.67 -30.55 14.15
N SER A 2 -21.38 -30.37 14.12
CA SER A 2 -20.49 -30.67 15.24
C SER A 2 -20.91 -29.74 16.39
N LYS A 3 -21.37 -30.33 17.49
CA LYS A 3 -21.81 -29.56 18.66
C LYS A 3 -20.53 -29.11 19.38
N MET A 4 -20.12 -27.87 19.20
CA MET A 4 -19.11 -27.28 20.09
C MET A 4 -19.56 -27.49 21.54
N PRO A 5 -18.67 -27.99 22.42
CA PRO A 5 -19.00 -28.16 23.81
C PRO A 5 -19.47 -26.84 24.42
N GLY A 6 -20.60 -26.86 25.14
CA GLY A 6 -21.10 -25.68 25.84
C GLY A 6 -21.93 -24.69 25.02
N ARG A 7 -22.14 -24.91 23.72
CA ARG A 7 -23.00 -24.05 22.90
C ARG A 7 -24.46 -24.11 23.41
N PRO A 8 -25.12 -22.93 23.62
CA PRO A 8 -26.51 -22.90 24.00
C PRO A 8 -27.42 -23.40 22.87
N VAL A 9 -28.57 -23.99 23.25
CA VAL A 9 -29.58 -24.43 22.28
C VAL A 9 -30.92 -23.90 22.77
N LEU A 10 -31.55 -23.06 21.96
CA LEU A 10 -32.89 -22.52 22.18
C LEU A 10 -33.64 -22.49 20.84
N THR A 11 -34.94 -22.68 20.91
CA THR A 11 -35.86 -22.37 19.83
C THR A 11 -36.17 -20.87 19.80
N VAL A 12 -36.71 -20.38 18.70
CA VAL A 12 -37.11 -18.96 18.56
C VAL A 12 -38.11 -18.56 19.65
N PRO A 13 -39.22 -19.34 19.96
CA PRO A 13 -40.14 -18.96 21.02
C PRO A 13 -39.49 -18.96 22.43
N GLU A 14 -38.54 -19.86 22.70
CA GLU A 14 -37.80 -19.85 23.96
C GLU A 14 -36.89 -18.64 24.09
N ALA A 15 -36.26 -18.19 22.99
CA ALA A 15 -35.45 -16.98 22.98
C ALA A 15 -36.28 -15.71 23.19
N GLU A 16 -37.48 -15.62 22.59
CA GLU A 16 -38.45 -14.54 22.80
C GLU A 16 -38.92 -14.47 24.27
N ALA A 17 -39.28 -15.60 24.84
CA ALA A 17 -39.69 -15.70 26.24
C ALA A 17 -38.54 -15.28 27.18
N LEU A 18 -37.33 -15.75 26.93
CA LEU A 18 -36.16 -15.42 27.74
C LEU A 18 -35.77 -13.93 27.64
N ALA A 19 -35.86 -13.32 26.45
CA ALA A 19 -35.60 -11.90 26.25
C ALA A 19 -36.64 -11.03 27.00
N LEU A 20 -37.89 -11.44 26.98
CA LEU A 20 -38.96 -10.78 27.74
C LEU A 20 -38.73 -10.90 29.25
N GLU A 21 -38.41 -12.12 29.75
CA GLU A 21 -38.16 -12.36 31.16
C GLU A 21 -37.01 -11.56 31.73
N LEU A 22 -35.86 -11.58 31.02
CA LEU A 22 -34.61 -11.00 31.53
C LEU A 22 -34.51 -9.48 31.31
N PHE A 23 -35.09 -8.95 30.22
CA PHE A 23 -34.88 -7.55 29.81
C PHE A 23 -36.19 -6.78 29.56
N GLY A 24 -37.36 -7.42 29.74
CA GLY A 24 -38.64 -6.79 29.36
C GLY A 24 -38.76 -6.56 27.83
N ALA A 25 -37.93 -7.21 27.03
CA ALA A 25 -37.83 -7.03 25.60
C ALA A 25 -38.89 -7.88 24.87
N ALA A 26 -40.12 -7.38 24.81
CA ALA A 26 -41.24 -8.02 24.10
C ALA A 26 -41.08 -7.81 22.58
N GLY A 27 -41.10 -8.89 21.79
CA GLY A 27 -40.95 -8.79 20.32
C GLY A 27 -40.83 -10.17 19.66
N THR A 28 -40.46 -10.17 18.39
CA THR A 28 -40.19 -11.39 17.61
C THR A 28 -38.69 -11.56 17.37
N ALA A 29 -38.22 -12.82 17.44
CA ALA A 29 -36.82 -13.17 17.26
C ALA A 29 -36.59 -13.83 15.90
N ALA A 30 -35.47 -13.51 15.28
CA ALA A 30 -34.94 -14.19 14.10
C ALA A 30 -33.47 -14.60 14.36
N PRO A 31 -33.07 -15.86 14.09
CA PRO A 31 -31.69 -16.30 14.33
C PRO A 31 -30.71 -15.54 13.45
N LEU A 32 -29.54 -15.24 14.01
CA LEU A 32 -28.38 -14.69 13.30
C LEU A 32 -27.27 -15.74 13.23
N PRO A 33 -26.43 -15.73 12.18
CA PRO A 33 -25.25 -16.59 12.09
C PRO A 33 -24.35 -16.39 13.31
N SER A 34 -23.78 -17.48 13.83
CA SER A 34 -22.80 -17.46 14.91
C SER A 34 -22.10 -18.81 15.02
N ASP A 35 -20.78 -18.80 15.21
CA ASP A 35 -19.98 -20.02 15.32
C ASP A 35 -20.04 -20.64 16.71
N ARG A 36 -19.81 -19.85 17.75
CA ARG A 36 -19.65 -20.30 19.14
C ARG A 36 -20.87 -20.06 20.00
N ASP A 37 -21.57 -18.96 19.79
CA ASP A 37 -22.68 -18.47 20.59
C ASP A 37 -24.04 -18.75 19.93
N LEU A 38 -25.10 -18.22 20.51
CA LEU A 38 -26.42 -18.20 19.91
C LEU A 38 -26.93 -16.75 19.87
N ASN A 39 -27.15 -16.24 18.66
CA ASN A 39 -27.51 -14.84 18.42
C ASN A 39 -28.89 -14.74 17.76
N PHE A 40 -29.70 -13.78 18.21
CA PHE A 40 -30.99 -13.45 17.61
C PHE A 40 -31.11 -11.95 17.37
N ARG A 41 -31.68 -11.60 16.23
CA ARG A 41 -32.23 -10.26 16.01
C ARG A 41 -33.62 -10.22 16.64
N LEU A 42 -33.85 -9.33 17.58
CA LEU A 42 -35.17 -9.02 18.11
C LEU A 42 -35.75 -7.83 17.36
N THR A 43 -37.02 -7.94 16.95
CA THR A 43 -37.84 -6.79 16.52
C THR A 43 -38.85 -6.55 17.63
N LEU A 44 -38.65 -5.46 18.39
CA LEU A 44 -39.43 -5.13 19.58
C LEU A 44 -40.81 -4.58 19.19
N THR A 45 -41.72 -4.57 20.14
CA THR A 45 -43.13 -4.13 19.93
C THR A 45 -43.26 -2.66 19.55
N ASP A 46 -42.28 -1.83 19.88
CA ASP A 46 -42.20 -0.42 19.46
C ASP A 46 -41.57 -0.21 18.05
N GLY A 47 -41.20 -1.31 17.36
CA GLY A 47 -40.58 -1.32 16.05
C GLY A 47 -39.06 -1.18 16.10
N SER A 48 -38.45 -0.94 17.25
CA SER A 48 -37.00 -0.92 17.38
C SER A 48 -36.39 -2.31 17.27
N ARG A 49 -35.09 -2.39 17.02
CA ARG A 49 -34.36 -3.66 16.87
C ARG A 49 -33.23 -3.77 17.89
N ALA A 50 -32.94 -5.02 18.32
CA ALA A 50 -31.82 -5.34 19.21
C ALA A 50 -31.18 -6.67 18.81
N VAL A 51 -29.95 -6.92 19.27
CA VAL A 51 -29.31 -8.24 19.21
C VAL A 51 -29.32 -8.85 20.57
N PHE A 52 -29.91 -10.05 20.66
CA PHE A 52 -29.94 -10.87 21.85
C PHE A 52 -28.91 -11.98 21.71
N LYS A 53 -27.82 -11.90 22.49
CA LYS A 53 -26.69 -12.82 22.44
C LYS A 53 -26.65 -13.69 23.70
N ILE A 54 -26.57 -15.01 23.50
CA ILE A 54 -26.42 -16.00 24.55
C ILE A 54 -25.07 -16.68 24.37
N PHE A 55 -24.18 -16.47 25.33
CA PHE A 55 -22.80 -16.92 25.23
C PHE A 55 -22.63 -18.40 25.54
N ASN A 56 -21.60 -18.99 24.94
CA ASN A 56 -21.15 -20.33 25.27
C ASN A 56 -20.65 -20.39 26.73
N THR A 57 -20.83 -21.51 27.41
CA THR A 57 -20.41 -21.71 28.81
C THR A 57 -18.89 -21.81 29.00
N ILE A 58 -18.12 -21.87 27.91
CA ILE A 58 -16.64 -21.86 27.97
C ILE A 58 -16.05 -20.46 28.02
N GLU A 59 -16.87 -19.43 27.72
CA GLU A 59 -16.42 -18.03 27.74
C GLU A 59 -16.21 -17.55 29.19
N ASP A 60 -15.13 -16.80 29.41
CA ASP A 60 -14.80 -16.21 30.71
C ASP A 60 -15.73 -15.01 30.98
N GLU A 61 -16.41 -15.02 32.13
CA GLU A 61 -17.34 -13.96 32.53
C GLU A 61 -16.66 -12.59 32.61
N ALA A 62 -15.45 -12.52 33.20
CA ALA A 62 -14.70 -11.27 33.31
C ALA A 62 -14.26 -10.71 31.95
N TYR A 63 -13.98 -11.60 30.99
CA TYR A 63 -13.69 -11.17 29.61
C TYR A 63 -14.94 -10.64 28.89
N LEU A 64 -16.10 -11.27 29.09
CA LEU A 64 -17.36 -10.79 28.53
C LEU A 64 -17.78 -9.44 29.14
N GLU A 65 -17.42 -9.17 30.41
CA GLU A 65 -17.55 -7.86 31.03
C GLU A 65 -16.61 -6.85 30.36
N CYS A 66 -15.35 -7.21 30.16
CA CYS A 66 -14.38 -6.37 29.45
C CYS A 66 -14.89 -5.94 28.06
N GLN A 67 -15.41 -6.86 27.28
CA GLN A 67 -16.02 -6.55 25.97
C GLN A 67 -17.17 -5.54 26.10
N SER A 68 -18.02 -5.71 27.11
CA SER A 68 -19.17 -4.85 27.31
C SER A 68 -18.75 -3.43 27.74
N ASP A 69 -17.74 -3.36 28.61
CA ASP A 69 -17.21 -2.08 29.08
C ASP A 69 -16.48 -1.33 27.97
N ALA A 70 -15.76 -2.05 27.08
CA ALA A 70 -15.15 -1.48 25.88
C ALA A 70 -16.21 -0.93 24.90
N MET A 71 -17.32 -1.66 24.67
CA MET A 71 -18.42 -1.14 23.84
C MET A 71 -19.03 0.13 24.44
N ASP A 72 -19.30 0.12 25.76
CA ASP A 72 -19.87 1.28 26.45
C ASP A 72 -18.91 2.48 26.43
N TRP A 73 -17.60 2.23 26.57
CA TRP A 73 -16.56 3.25 26.47
C TRP A 73 -16.52 3.88 25.08
N ALA A 74 -16.48 3.06 24.03
CA ALA A 74 -16.49 3.51 22.65
C ALA A 74 -17.80 4.24 22.28
N ALA A 75 -18.96 3.75 22.74
CA ALA A 75 -20.24 4.40 22.51
C ALA A 75 -20.35 5.78 23.19
N LYS A 76 -19.77 5.94 24.40
CA LYS A 76 -19.70 7.25 25.10
C LYS A 76 -18.81 8.26 24.34
N ALA A 77 -17.81 7.78 23.61
CA ALA A 77 -16.98 8.61 22.72
C ALA A 77 -17.68 8.96 21.39
N GLY A 78 -18.93 8.51 21.20
CA GLY A 78 -19.73 8.81 20.00
C GLY A 78 -19.39 7.92 18.79
N LEU A 79 -18.71 6.80 18.99
CA LEU A 79 -18.40 5.85 17.92
C LEU A 79 -19.64 5.03 17.53
N PRO A 80 -19.79 4.65 16.25
CA PRO A 80 -20.92 3.84 15.79
C PRO A 80 -20.72 2.36 16.13
N VAL A 81 -20.87 2.04 17.42
CA VAL A 81 -20.75 0.68 17.97
C VAL A 81 -22.05 0.27 18.66
N PRO A 82 -22.35 -1.04 18.82
CA PRO A 82 -23.51 -1.46 19.57
C PRO A 82 -23.46 -0.95 21.01
N LYS A 83 -24.60 -0.47 21.54
CA LYS A 83 -24.75 -0.07 22.95
C LYS A 83 -25.26 -1.23 23.76
N VAL A 84 -24.66 -1.49 24.91
CA VAL A 84 -25.17 -2.52 25.84
C VAL A 84 -26.46 -2.02 26.49
N ILE A 85 -27.57 -2.72 26.26
CA ILE A 85 -28.89 -2.43 26.82
C ILE A 85 -29.06 -3.16 28.14
N GLY A 86 -28.58 -4.41 28.22
CA GLY A 86 -28.67 -5.21 29.43
C GLY A 86 -27.75 -6.42 29.42
N ARG A 87 -27.42 -6.87 30.62
CA ARG A 87 -26.63 -8.09 30.91
C ARG A 87 -27.37 -8.93 31.92
N ALA A 88 -27.37 -10.24 31.76
CA ALA A 88 -28.02 -11.19 32.69
C ALA A 88 -27.33 -12.56 32.59
N THR A 89 -27.73 -13.46 33.49
CA THR A 89 -27.37 -14.87 33.43
C THR A 89 -28.65 -15.71 33.32
N ALA A 90 -28.69 -16.63 32.36
CA ALA A 90 -29.77 -17.57 32.16
C ALA A 90 -29.34 -18.98 32.48
N LYS A 91 -30.20 -19.77 33.14
CA LYS A 91 -29.95 -21.17 33.36
C LYS A 91 -30.61 -22.00 32.27
N LEU A 92 -29.82 -22.52 31.34
CA LEU A 92 -30.29 -23.31 30.20
C LEU A 92 -29.74 -24.73 30.30
N ASN A 93 -30.60 -25.75 30.26
CA ASN A 93 -30.22 -27.15 30.35
C ASN A 93 -29.29 -27.47 31.55
N GLY A 94 -29.53 -26.81 32.68
CA GLY A 94 -28.77 -27.00 33.92
C GLY A 94 -27.44 -26.24 34.00
N LYS A 95 -27.05 -25.51 32.94
CA LYS A 95 -25.84 -24.68 32.87
C LYS A 95 -26.18 -23.19 32.91
N ASN A 96 -25.28 -22.39 33.49
CA ASN A 96 -25.40 -20.95 33.47
C ASN A 96 -24.78 -20.43 32.18
N HIS A 97 -25.51 -19.58 31.44
CA HIS A 97 -25.09 -18.88 30.27
C HIS A 97 -25.17 -17.37 30.51
N LEU A 98 -24.13 -16.66 30.22
CA LEU A 98 -24.21 -15.20 30.16
C LEU A 98 -25.06 -14.78 28.97
N VAL A 99 -25.82 -13.71 29.15
CA VAL A 99 -26.73 -13.18 28.13
C VAL A 99 -26.56 -11.68 28.05
N ARG A 100 -26.52 -11.16 26.83
CA ARG A 100 -26.40 -9.74 26.56
C ARG A 100 -27.46 -9.28 25.56
N LEU A 101 -28.06 -8.15 25.84
CA LEU A 101 -28.90 -7.42 24.89
C LEU A 101 -28.15 -6.15 24.45
N VAL A 102 -27.96 -5.97 23.15
CA VAL A 102 -27.30 -4.79 22.59
C VAL A 102 -28.16 -4.14 21.51
N SER A 103 -27.97 -2.84 21.26
CA SER A 103 -28.67 -2.12 20.21
C SER A 103 -28.33 -2.70 18.83
N TRP A 104 -29.32 -2.66 17.93
CA TRP A 104 -29.12 -2.93 16.51
C TRP A 104 -28.44 -1.75 15.84
N LEU A 105 -27.50 -2.00 14.94
CA LEU A 105 -26.97 -1.01 14.01
C LEU A 105 -27.47 -1.31 12.59
N ASP A 106 -27.90 -0.27 11.89
CA ASP A 106 -28.37 -0.38 10.51
C ASP A 106 -27.21 -0.21 9.53
N GLY A 107 -27.19 -1.06 8.52
CA GLY A 107 -26.20 -1.05 7.47
C GLY A 107 -26.12 -2.37 6.73
N THR A 108 -25.33 -2.38 5.69
CA THR A 108 -24.93 -3.59 4.95
C THR A 108 -23.49 -3.94 5.35
N PRO A 109 -23.13 -5.21 5.57
CA PRO A 109 -21.73 -5.59 5.76
C PRO A 109 -20.86 -5.05 4.60
N LEU A 110 -19.68 -4.56 4.91
CA LEU A 110 -18.77 -4.00 3.92
C LEU A 110 -18.39 -5.05 2.86
N GLY A 111 -18.23 -6.31 3.26
CA GLY A 111 -17.95 -7.43 2.36
C GLY A 111 -19.03 -7.69 1.30
N ASP A 112 -20.28 -7.30 1.59
CA ASP A 112 -21.41 -7.39 0.66
C ASP A 112 -21.61 -6.09 -0.16
N ALA A 113 -20.83 -5.05 0.13
CA ALA A 113 -20.93 -3.77 -0.57
C ALA A 113 -20.17 -3.80 -1.91
N SER A 114 -20.80 -3.29 -2.96
CA SER A 114 -20.15 -3.16 -4.26
C SER A 114 -20.56 -1.82 -4.93
N PRO A 115 -19.60 -1.04 -5.44
CA PRO A 115 -18.14 -1.21 -5.28
C PRO A 115 -17.67 -0.78 -3.88
N ILE A 116 -16.56 -1.35 -3.39
CA ILE A 116 -15.79 -0.80 -2.28
C ILE A 116 -14.89 0.30 -2.85
N THR A 117 -15.03 1.53 -2.34
CA THR A 117 -14.30 2.68 -2.86
C THR A 117 -13.11 3.06 -1.97
N ALA A 118 -12.12 3.76 -2.53
CA ALA A 118 -11.00 4.30 -1.76
C ALA A 118 -11.46 5.22 -0.60
N GLN A 119 -12.59 5.94 -0.77
CA GLN A 119 -13.17 6.75 0.30
C GLN A 119 -13.68 5.88 1.46
N MET A 120 -14.30 4.74 1.18
CA MET A 120 -14.77 3.82 2.23
C MET A 120 -13.59 3.20 3.00
N GLU A 121 -12.49 2.89 2.31
CA GLU A 121 -11.24 2.40 2.94
C GLU A 121 -10.62 3.48 3.84
N PHE A 122 -10.55 4.72 3.36
CA PHE A 122 -10.12 5.88 4.14
C PHE A 122 -11.02 6.09 5.38
N ASP A 123 -12.33 6.06 5.20
CA ASP A 123 -13.30 6.29 6.28
C ASP A 123 -13.23 5.20 7.36
N LEU A 124 -12.96 3.93 6.96
CA LEU A 124 -12.71 2.85 7.92
C LEU A 124 -11.40 3.08 8.68
N GLY A 125 -10.33 3.47 7.99
CA GLY A 125 -9.09 3.88 8.66
C GLY A 125 -9.33 4.99 9.68
N ALA A 126 -10.07 6.05 9.30
CA ALA A 126 -10.41 7.15 10.19
C ALA A 126 -11.31 6.72 11.36
N LEU A 127 -12.24 5.77 11.14
CA LEU A 127 -13.04 5.19 12.24
C LEU A 127 -12.15 4.48 13.25
N LEU A 128 -11.20 3.65 12.79
CA LEU A 128 -10.27 2.93 13.67
C LEU A 128 -9.32 3.90 14.39
N GLY A 129 -8.85 4.97 13.73
CA GLY A 129 -8.09 6.02 14.39
C GLY A 129 -8.88 6.72 15.50
N ARG A 130 -10.19 6.99 15.29
CA ARG A 130 -11.07 7.49 16.37
C ARG A 130 -11.28 6.46 17.46
N MET A 131 -11.40 5.17 17.10
CA MET A 131 -11.54 4.08 18.08
C MET A 131 -10.31 4.00 18.98
N ASP A 132 -9.12 3.91 18.42
CA ASP A 132 -7.90 3.76 19.20
C ASP A 132 -7.61 5.01 20.05
N ARG A 133 -7.89 6.21 19.53
CA ARG A 133 -7.84 7.46 20.34
C ARG A 133 -8.86 7.44 21.48
N ALA A 134 -10.07 6.97 21.25
CA ALA A 134 -11.08 6.87 22.29
C ALA A 134 -10.73 5.82 23.35
N MET A 135 -10.03 4.76 22.95
CA MET A 135 -9.58 3.69 23.84
C MET A 135 -8.30 4.05 24.61
N GLU A 136 -7.66 5.22 24.34
CA GLU A 136 -6.54 5.68 25.17
C GLU A 136 -6.97 5.77 26.65
N GLY A 137 -6.23 5.08 27.50
CA GLY A 137 -6.53 5.03 28.94
C GLY A 137 -7.64 4.04 29.34
N PHE A 138 -8.23 3.32 28.39
CA PHE A 138 -9.09 2.17 28.73
C PHE A 138 -8.21 1.01 29.15
N GLU A 139 -8.36 0.60 30.42
CA GLU A 139 -7.67 -0.54 31.02
C GLU A 139 -8.69 -1.48 31.64
N HIS A 140 -8.51 -2.78 31.43
CA HIS A 140 -9.37 -3.79 32.04
C HIS A 140 -8.53 -5.02 32.42
N PRO A 141 -8.61 -5.51 33.68
CA PRO A 141 -7.76 -6.61 34.16
C PRO A 141 -8.02 -7.94 33.45
N ALA A 142 -9.19 -8.11 32.83
CA ALA A 142 -9.55 -9.28 32.06
C ALA A 142 -9.27 -9.15 30.55
N ALA A 143 -8.64 -8.07 30.10
CA ALA A 143 -8.21 -7.98 28.70
C ALA A 143 -7.17 -9.09 28.44
N PRO A 144 -7.42 -10.02 27.48
CA PRO A 144 -6.55 -11.16 27.29
C PRO A 144 -5.20 -10.75 26.71
N ASN A 145 -4.14 -11.42 27.17
CA ASN A 145 -2.80 -11.30 26.63
C ASN A 145 -2.45 -12.47 25.69
N HIS A 146 -3.36 -13.42 25.54
CA HIS A 146 -3.13 -14.61 24.73
C HIS A 146 -4.41 -14.98 23.97
N PHE A 147 -4.42 -14.67 22.68
CA PHE A 147 -5.51 -14.99 21.78
C PHE A 147 -4.91 -15.56 20.47
N PRO A 148 -5.44 -16.65 19.89
CA PRO A 148 -4.84 -17.31 18.72
C PRO A 148 -4.72 -16.43 17.48
N TRP A 149 -5.59 -15.43 17.33
CA TRP A 149 -5.61 -14.46 16.25
C TRP A 149 -4.84 -13.16 16.56
N ASP A 150 -4.33 -13.04 17.81
CA ASP A 150 -3.46 -11.92 18.16
C ASP A 150 -2.12 -12.05 17.42
N PHE A 151 -1.64 -10.93 16.90
CA PHE A 151 -0.33 -10.88 16.23
C PHE A 151 0.84 -11.34 17.11
N ALA A 152 0.69 -11.31 18.43
CA ALA A 152 1.67 -11.90 19.35
C ALA A 152 1.81 -13.42 19.18
N ASN A 153 0.75 -14.13 18.76
CA ASN A 153 0.67 -15.58 18.76
C ASN A 153 0.48 -16.17 17.35
N VAL A 154 0.20 -15.31 16.37
CA VAL A 154 -0.19 -15.74 15.02
C VAL A 154 0.91 -16.56 14.31
N ALA A 155 2.18 -16.24 14.53
CA ALA A 155 3.29 -16.98 13.94
C ALA A 155 3.36 -18.42 14.47
N ASP A 156 3.15 -18.62 15.79
CA ASP A 156 3.10 -19.95 16.42
C ASP A 156 1.87 -20.71 15.92
N THR A 157 0.72 -20.04 15.78
CA THR A 157 -0.51 -20.64 15.24
C THR A 157 -0.29 -21.14 13.82
N VAL A 158 0.31 -20.32 12.93
CA VAL A 158 0.62 -20.72 11.55
C VAL A 158 1.60 -21.88 11.53
N SER A 159 2.71 -21.78 12.26
CA SER A 159 3.76 -22.81 12.31
C SER A 159 3.22 -24.17 12.76
N LYS A 160 2.33 -24.17 13.76
CA LYS A 160 1.70 -25.38 14.29
C LYS A 160 0.78 -26.06 13.27
N HIS A 161 0.13 -25.30 12.42
CA HIS A 161 -0.93 -25.78 11.54
C HIS A 161 -0.58 -25.77 10.05
N ILE A 162 0.62 -25.32 9.65
CA ILE A 162 1.06 -25.24 8.25
C ILE A 162 0.99 -26.59 7.51
N HIS A 163 1.01 -27.70 8.25
CA HIS A 163 0.86 -29.04 7.68
C HIS A 163 -0.52 -29.28 7.04
N ALA A 164 -1.55 -28.48 7.39
CA ALA A 164 -2.87 -28.53 6.76
C ALA A 164 -2.91 -27.84 5.38
N ILE A 165 -1.87 -27.07 5.03
CA ILE A 165 -1.80 -26.34 3.76
C ILE A 165 -1.27 -27.27 2.64
N PRO A 166 -1.88 -27.26 1.43
CA PRO A 166 -1.37 -27.97 0.28
C PRO A 166 0.08 -27.59 -0.04
N GLU A 167 0.93 -28.56 -0.37
CA GLU A 167 2.39 -28.36 -0.57
C GLU A 167 2.69 -27.22 -1.55
N ALA A 168 1.96 -27.15 -2.67
CA ALA A 168 2.15 -26.13 -3.69
C ALA A 168 1.87 -24.69 -3.21
N ARG A 169 1.15 -24.50 -2.07
CA ARG A 169 0.78 -23.18 -1.51
C ARG A 169 1.56 -22.82 -0.25
N LYS A 170 2.31 -23.76 0.32
CA LYS A 170 3.14 -23.52 1.51
C LYS A 170 4.09 -22.32 1.35
N PRO A 171 4.79 -22.14 0.20
CA PRO A 171 5.69 -21.00 0.05
C PRO A 171 5.03 -19.63 0.27
N LEU A 172 3.74 -19.47 -0.06
CA LEU A 172 3.00 -18.23 0.20
C LEU A 172 2.76 -17.98 1.69
N VAL A 173 2.45 -19.03 2.44
CA VAL A 173 2.27 -18.95 3.90
C VAL A 173 3.61 -18.75 4.60
N GLU A 174 4.66 -19.43 4.15
CA GLU A 174 6.02 -19.29 4.64
C GLU A 174 6.58 -17.88 4.40
N MET A 175 6.24 -17.24 3.27
CA MET A 175 6.58 -15.84 3.04
C MET A 175 6.03 -14.92 4.15
N GLY A 176 4.74 -15.03 4.50
CA GLY A 176 4.17 -14.24 5.59
C GLY A 176 4.83 -14.53 6.94
N LEU A 177 5.15 -15.80 7.20
CA LEU A 177 5.86 -16.22 8.40
C LEU A 177 7.28 -15.65 8.48
N ASN A 178 8.03 -15.71 7.37
CA ASN A 178 9.39 -15.19 7.29
C ASN A 178 9.41 -13.65 7.46
N LEU A 179 8.52 -12.94 6.79
CA LEU A 179 8.38 -11.49 6.96
C LEU A 179 8.07 -11.11 8.42
N TYR A 180 7.21 -11.88 9.09
CA TYR A 180 6.94 -11.66 10.51
C TYR A 180 8.18 -11.89 11.38
N GLN A 181 8.88 -13.00 11.18
CA GLN A 181 10.08 -13.34 11.94
C GLN A 181 11.23 -12.32 11.74
N GLU A 182 11.37 -11.80 10.54
CA GLU A 182 12.44 -10.86 10.19
C GLU A 182 12.11 -9.42 10.64
N HIS A 183 10.87 -8.97 10.45
CA HIS A 183 10.54 -7.55 10.61
C HIS A 183 9.71 -7.23 11.84
N VAL A 184 8.87 -8.17 12.34
CA VAL A 184 7.95 -7.92 13.45
C VAL A 184 8.48 -8.45 14.77
N ALA A 185 8.86 -9.73 14.81
CA ALA A 185 9.28 -10.40 16.05
C ALA A 185 10.41 -9.66 16.81
N PRO A 186 11.47 -9.15 16.15
CA PRO A 186 12.53 -8.42 16.84
C PRO A 186 12.10 -7.08 17.46
N LYS A 187 10.97 -6.54 17.00
CA LYS A 187 10.45 -5.22 17.39
C LYS A 187 9.22 -5.31 18.28
N TRP A 188 8.69 -6.52 18.50
CA TRP A 188 7.40 -6.75 19.14
C TRP A 188 7.28 -6.07 20.51
N ASP A 189 8.32 -6.16 21.34
CA ASP A 189 8.29 -5.65 22.72
C ASP A 189 8.33 -4.12 22.80
N VAL A 190 8.83 -3.45 21.74
CA VAL A 190 8.93 -1.97 21.69
C VAL A 190 7.79 -1.31 20.91
N LEU A 191 6.91 -2.10 20.28
CA LEU A 191 5.70 -1.58 19.63
C LEU A 191 4.73 -1.03 20.69
N PRO A 192 4.07 0.12 20.45
CA PRO A 192 3.01 0.63 21.30
C PRO A 192 1.89 -0.39 21.49
N LYS A 193 1.48 -0.63 22.76
CA LYS A 193 0.43 -1.57 23.13
C LYS A 193 -0.82 -0.83 23.59
N ALA A 194 -1.98 -1.40 23.25
CA ALA A 194 -3.29 -0.90 23.68
C ALA A 194 -4.31 -2.05 23.70
N ILE A 195 -5.47 -1.83 24.30
CA ILE A 195 -6.61 -2.70 24.09
C ILE A 195 -7.23 -2.31 22.75
N ILE A 196 -7.21 -3.23 21.77
CA ILE A 196 -7.66 -3.03 20.40
C ILE A 196 -8.84 -3.96 20.06
N HIS A 197 -9.64 -3.57 19.08
CA HIS A 197 -10.77 -4.37 18.59
C HIS A 197 -10.31 -5.69 17.94
N ASN A 198 -9.21 -5.66 17.20
CA ASN A 198 -8.52 -6.81 16.58
C ASN A 198 -9.30 -7.60 15.52
N ASP A 199 -10.56 -7.25 15.23
CA ASP A 199 -11.38 -7.97 14.24
C ASP A 199 -12.29 -7.05 13.41
N ALA A 200 -11.75 -5.89 12.98
CA ALA A 200 -12.43 -4.99 12.05
C ALA A 200 -12.39 -5.53 10.61
N ASN A 201 -12.84 -6.76 10.41
CA ASN A 201 -12.97 -7.38 9.11
C ASN A 201 -14.17 -6.82 8.33
N ASP A 202 -14.29 -7.15 7.06
CA ASP A 202 -15.30 -6.64 6.13
C ASP A 202 -16.75 -7.08 6.47
N TYR A 203 -16.94 -8.09 7.30
CA TYR A 203 -18.27 -8.51 7.82
C TYR A 203 -18.62 -7.90 9.18
N ASN A 204 -17.64 -7.39 9.92
CA ASN A 204 -17.84 -6.67 11.18
C ASN A 204 -17.98 -5.16 10.99
N VAL A 205 -17.80 -4.66 9.77
CA VAL A 205 -17.98 -3.24 9.41
C VAL A 205 -19.27 -3.06 8.62
N LEU A 206 -20.12 -2.12 9.04
CA LEU A 206 -21.36 -1.77 8.34
C LEU A 206 -21.20 -0.48 7.56
N VAL A 207 -21.82 -0.45 6.38
CA VAL A 207 -21.89 0.72 5.51
C VAL A 207 -23.34 1.13 5.26
N GLY A 208 -23.57 2.42 5.01
CA GLY A 208 -24.88 3.00 4.74
C GLY A 208 -25.49 2.54 3.43
N SER A 209 -26.54 3.26 2.99
CA SER A 209 -27.26 2.95 1.76
C SER A 209 -26.39 3.11 0.51
N ALA A 210 -26.60 2.25 -0.49
CA ALA A 210 -25.96 2.36 -1.80
C ALA A 210 -26.39 3.63 -2.58
N GLN A 211 -27.44 4.31 -2.15
CA GLN A 211 -27.89 5.58 -2.71
C GLN A 211 -27.18 6.80 -2.13
N GLU A 212 -26.43 6.62 -1.04
CA GLU A 212 -25.63 7.70 -0.44
C GLU A 212 -24.25 7.76 -1.09
N TYR A 213 -23.77 8.99 -1.33
CA TYR A 213 -22.43 9.20 -1.87
C TYR A 213 -21.74 10.41 -1.21
N PRO A 214 -20.56 10.25 -0.61
CA PRO A 214 -19.89 8.97 -0.37
C PRO A 214 -20.71 8.07 0.56
N ARG A 215 -20.62 6.74 0.34
CA ARG A 215 -21.31 5.75 1.17
C ARG A 215 -20.63 5.67 2.54
N PRO A 216 -21.31 6.05 3.66
CA PRO A 216 -20.66 6.18 4.96
C PRO A 216 -20.42 4.83 5.64
N ILE A 217 -19.42 4.76 6.52
CA ILE A 217 -19.30 3.69 7.50
C ILE A 217 -20.28 3.98 8.64
N THR A 218 -21.20 3.04 8.89
CA THR A 218 -22.32 3.22 9.86
C THR A 218 -22.18 2.38 11.11
N GLY A 219 -21.25 1.42 11.17
CA GLY A 219 -21.07 0.59 12.35
C GLY A 219 -19.81 -0.24 12.36
N LEU A 220 -19.32 -0.51 13.58
CA LEU A 220 -18.30 -1.52 13.87
C LEU A 220 -18.89 -2.49 14.87
N LEU A 221 -18.94 -3.77 14.49
CA LEU A 221 -19.58 -4.85 15.23
C LEU A 221 -18.53 -5.75 15.90
N ASP A 222 -19.01 -6.61 16.76
CA ASP A 222 -18.34 -7.78 17.36
C ASP A 222 -16.99 -7.49 18.05
N PHE A 223 -17.08 -7.22 19.35
CA PHE A 223 -15.94 -7.05 20.26
C PHE A 223 -15.42 -8.40 20.81
N GLY A 224 -15.72 -9.51 20.14
CA GLY A 224 -15.37 -10.86 20.59
C GLY A 224 -13.88 -11.16 20.61
N ASP A 225 -13.10 -10.45 19.80
CA ASP A 225 -11.66 -10.65 19.64
C ASP A 225 -10.83 -9.51 20.27
N LEU A 226 -11.44 -8.73 21.17
CA LEU A 226 -10.78 -7.65 21.90
C LEU A 226 -9.54 -8.16 22.63
N VAL A 227 -8.39 -7.50 22.47
CA VAL A 227 -7.13 -7.98 23.04
C VAL A 227 -6.22 -6.82 23.43
N HIS A 228 -5.38 -6.99 24.45
CA HIS A 228 -4.28 -6.09 24.74
C HIS A 228 -3.06 -6.49 23.89
N SER A 229 -2.81 -5.75 22.82
CA SER A 229 -1.80 -6.11 21.83
C SER A 229 -1.15 -4.86 21.18
N ALA A 230 -0.34 -5.06 20.14
CA ALA A 230 0.24 -3.96 19.38
C ALA A 230 -0.87 -3.13 18.71
N ARG A 231 -0.92 -1.83 18.99
CA ARG A 231 -1.94 -0.90 18.50
C ARG A 231 -2.07 -0.92 16.97
N VAL A 232 -0.95 -0.98 16.26
CA VAL A 232 -0.90 -1.09 14.79
C VAL A 232 -1.63 -2.31 14.24
N GLY A 233 -1.87 -3.35 15.06
CA GLY A 233 -2.67 -4.51 14.70
C GLY A 233 -4.11 -4.16 14.31
N ASN A 234 -4.69 -3.13 14.93
CA ASN A 234 -6.06 -2.73 14.66
C ASN A 234 -6.28 -2.29 13.18
N PRO A 235 -5.56 -1.28 12.64
CA PRO A 235 -5.66 -0.94 11.23
C PRO A 235 -5.09 -2.03 10.31
N ALA A 236 -4.13 -2.85 10.75
CA ALA A 236 -3.59 -3.93 9.94
C ALA A 236 -4.64 -5.02 9.62
N VAL A 237 -5.50 -5.37 10.58
CA VAL A 237 -6.62 -6.29 10.34
C VAL A 237 -7.57 -5.73 9.29
N ALA A 238 -8.05 -4.49 9.45
CA ALA A 238 -8.96 -3.87 8.48
C ALA A 238 -8.34 -3.79 7.08
N ALA A 239 -7.10 -3.34 6.97
CA ALA A 239 -6.37 -3.27 5.71
C ALA A 239 -6.24 -4.64 5.04
N THR A 240 -6.02 -5.71 5.82
CA THR A 240 -5.93 -7.08 5.31
C THR A 240 -7.21 -7.49 4.58
N TYR A 241 -8.38 -7.27 5.18
CA TYR A 241 -9.64 -7.70 4.58
C TYR A 241 -10.09 -6.79 3.43
N LEU A 242 -9.78 -5.50 3.47
CA LEU A 242 -10.02 -4.59 2.33
C LEU A 242 -9.13 -4.92 1.13
N ALA A 243 -7.89 -5.36 1.36
CA ALA A 243 -6.97 -5.78 0.30
C ALA A 243 -7.50 -6.96 -0.53
N LEU A 244 -8.41 -7.80 0.01
CA LEU A 244 -9.02 -8.93 -0.71
C LEU A 244 -9.82 -8.49 -1.95
N HIS A 245 -10.27 -7.24 -1.98
CA HIS A 245 -11.16 -6.70 -3.01
C HIS A 245 -10.44 -5.82 -4.04
N ARG A 246 -9.08 -5.77 -4.01
CA ARG A 246 -8.29 -4.86 -4.84
C ARG A 246 -7.41 -5.55 -5.86
N GLU A 247 -7.26 -4.91 -7.04
CA GLU A 247 -6.25 -5.34 -8.03
C GLU A 247 -4.84 -5.03 -7.53
N ASP A 248 -4.58 -3.83 -7.00
CA ASP A 248 -3.39 -3.55 -6.19
C ASP A 248 -3.77 -3.58 -4.70
N PRO A 249 -3.45 -4.65 -3.96
CA PRO A 249 -3.79 -4.74 -2.54
C PRO A 249 -3.10 -3.67 -1.69
N VAL A 250 -1.95 -3.16 -2.10
CA VAL A 250 -1.21 -2.12 -1.36
C VAL A 250 -1.96 -0.78 -1.37
N ASP A 251 -2.78 -0.51 -2.39
CA ASP A 251 -3.63 0.70 -2.41
C ASP A 251 -4.60 0.72 -1.23
N ALA A 252 -5.23 -0.42 -0.91
CA ALA A 252 -6.13 -0.50 0.25
C ALA A 252 -5.38 -0.25 1.56
N LEU A 253 -4.17 -0.80 1.69
CA LEU A 253 -3.31 -0.55 2.86
C LEU A 253 -3.04 0.96 3.00
N CYS A 254 -2.66 1.62 1.92
CA CYS A 254 -2.39 3.06 1.89
C CYS A 254 -3.62 3.89 2.26
N GLN A 255 -4.81 3.55 1.75
CA GLN A 255 -6.03 4.29 2.08
C GLN A 255 -6.42 4.14 3.57
N VAL A 256 -6.29 2.93 4.13
CA VAL A 256 -6.54 2.70 5.57
C VAL A 256 -5.55 3.49 6.42
N ILE A 257 -4.26 3.45 6.09
CA ILE A 257 -3.22 4.23 6.81
C ILE A 257 -3.50 5.72 6.71
N LYS A 258 -3.79 6.24 5.53
CA LYS A 258 -4.11 7.65 5.31
C LYS A 258 -5.32 8.10 6.14
N GLY A 259 -6.37 7.29 6.19
CA GLY A 259 -7.53 7.53 7.02
C GLY A 259 -7.20 7.49 8.51
N TYR A 260 -6.51 6.46 8.96
CA TYR A 260 -6.12 6.28 10.36
C TYR A 260 -5.23 7.45 10.85
N THR A 261 -4.18 7.78 10.10
CA THR A 261 -3.22 8.82 10.47
C THR A 261 -3.78 10.24 10.38
N SER A 262 -4.88 10.44 9.65
CA SER A 262 -5.62 11.71 9.69
C SER A 262 -6.23 12.01 11.07
N ILE A 263 -6.35 10.99 11.92
CA ILE A 263 -6.94 11.05 13.26
C ILE A 263 -5.91 10.73 14.34
N PHE A 264 -5.15 9.65 14.21
CA PHE A 264 -4.26 9.13 15.24
C PHE A 264 -2.93 8.69 14.63
N GLU A 265 -1.84 9.32 15.04
CA GLU A 265 -0.52 9.12 14.47
C GLU A 265 0.00 7.68 14.66
N LEU A 266 0.60 7.12 13.62
CA LEU A 266 1.43 5.92 13.66
C LEU A 266 2.90 6.31 13.61
N SER A 267 3.70 5.71 14.47
CA SER A 267 5.15 5.89 14.47
C SER A 267 5.80 5.20 13.26
N GLU A 268 7.01 5.62 12.92
CA GLU A 268 7.85 4.96 11.90
C GLU A 268 7.96 3.46 12.13
N LEU A 269 8.14 3.05 13.40
CA LEU A 269 8.24 1.65 13.79
C LEU A 269 6.96 0.86 13.48
N GLU A 270 5.79 1.46 13.71
CA GLU A 270 4.50 0.83 13.39
C GLU A 270 4.30 0.70 11.88
N LEU A 271 4.70 1.70 11.09
CA LEU A 271 4.65 1.64 9.62
C LEU A 271 5.61 0.59 9.05
N GLU A 272 6.78 0.42 9.66
CA GLU A 272 7.78 -0.55 9.22
C GLU A 272 7.29 -2.00 9.35
N VAL A 273 6.51 -2.31 10.38
CA VAL A 273 5.97 -3.67 10.59
C VAL A 273 4.65 -3.93 9.87
N PHE A 274 3.97 -2.90 9.39
CA PHE A 274 2.59 -2.97 8.92
C PHE A 274 2.37 -3.99 7.80
N TYR A 275 3.21 -3.97 6.76
CA TYR A 275 3.13 -4.90 5.64
C TYR A 275 3.28 -6.37 6.09
N SER A 276 4.23 -6.63 6.97
CA SER A 276 4.46 -7.97 7.51
C SER A 276 3.29 -8.45 8.36
N LEU A 277 2.61 -7.55 9.10
CA LEU A 277 1.39 -7.86 9.83
C LEU A 277 0.25 -8.24 8.89
N VAL A 278 0.08 -7.55 7.77
CA VAL A 278 -0.91 -7.90 6.75
C VAL A 278 -0.64 -9.29 6.16
N CYS A 279 0.60 -9.57 5.77
CA CYS A 279 0.99 -10.85 5.19
C CYS A 279 0.76 -12.02 6.17
N ILE A 280 1.14 -11.87 7.44
CA ILE A 280 0.95 -12.95 8.42
C ILE A 280 -0.54 -13.10 8.80
N ARG A 281 -1.36 -12.02 8.80
CA ARG A 281 -2.81 -12.11 9.01
C ARG A 281 -3.49 -12.92 7.90
N LEU A 282 -3.09 -12.72 6.65
CA LEU A 282 -3.55 -13.55 5.52
C LEU A 282 -3.11 -15.02 5.70
N SER A 283 -1.86 -15.24 6.11
CA SER A 283 -1.30 -16.58 6.32
C SER A 283 -2.06 -17.35 7.41
N VAL A 284 -2.39 -16.70 8.55
CA VAL A 284 -3.19 -17.36 9.58
C VAL A 284 -4.63 -17.59 9.12
N SER A 285 -5.22 -16.68 8.36
CA SER A 285 -6.57 -16.81 7.82
C SER A 285 -6.70 -18.06 6.94
N VAL A 286 -5.80 -18.24 5.94
CA VAL A 286 -5.85 -19.43 5.07
C VAL A 286 -5.47 -20.72 5.81
N THR A 287 -4.58 -20.64 6.80
CA THR A 287 -4.17 -21.80 7.61
C THR A 287 -5.33 -22.28 8.48
N MET A 288 -5.99 -21.39 9.19
CA MET A 288 -7.12 -21.74 10.05
C MET A 288 -8.35 -22.18 9.24
N SER A 289 -8.58 -21.59 8.06
CA SER A 289 -9.60 -22.05 7.13
C SER A 289 -9.36 -23.50 6.69
N ALA A 290 -8.10 -23.87 6.39
CA ALA A 290 -7.74 -25.24 6.04
C ALA A 290 -7.98 -26.23 7.21
N VAL A 291 -7.65 -25.84 8.44
CA VAL A 291 -7.89 -26.63 9.65
C VAL A 291 -9.39 -26.83 9.88
N GLN A 292 -10.17 -25.75 9.81
CA GLN A 292 -11.62 -25.81 10.03
C GLN A 292 -12.33 -26.63 8.96
N ARG A 293 -11.92 -26.51 7.69
CA ARG A 293 -12.48 -27.32 6.61
C ARG A 293 -12.23 -28.82 6.81
N ALA A 294 -11.08 -29.20 7.36
CA ALA A 294 -10.82 -30.59 7.68
C ALA A 294 -11.75 -31.13 8.79
N LEU A 295 -12.22 -30.25 9.69
CA LEU A 295 -13.17 -30.60 10.76
C LEU A 295 -14.63 -30.54 10.32
N GLU A 296 -14.99 -29.59 9.46
CA GLU A 296 -16.35 -29.29 8.97
C GLU A 296 -16.39 -29.13 7.44
N PRO A 297 -16.26 -30.23 6.65
CA PRO A 297 -16.14 -30.14 5.19
C PRO A 297 -17.35 -29.51 4.48
N ASP A 298 -18.53 -29.59 5.07
CA ASP A 298 -19.80 -29.11 4.49
C ASP A 298 -20.13 -27.65 4.85
N ASN A 299 -19.26 -26.96 5.59
CA ASN A 299 -19.50 -25.59 6.03
C ASN A 299 -18.88 -24.58 5.03
N GLU A 300 -19.67 -24.15 4.06
CA GLU A 300 -19.25 -23.18 3.03
C GLU A 300 -18.87 -21.79 3.58
N TYR A 301 -19.40 -21.41 4.74
CA TYR A 301 -19.11 -20.11 5.38
C TYR A 301 -17.63 -19.96 5.73
N LEU A 302 -16.96 -21.06 6.09
CA LEU A 302 -15.54 -21.07 6.45
C LEU A 302 -14.59 -20.74 5.27
N SER A 303 -15.11 -20.73 4.04
CA SER A 303 -14.33 -20.52 2.82
C SER A 303 -14.56 -19.16 2.16
N ILE A 304 -15.41 -18.29 2.70
CA ILE A 304 -15.81 -17.03 2.06
C ILE A 304 -14.59 -16.14 1.76
N SER A 305 -13.74 -15.89 2.74
CA SER A 305 -12.55 -15.05 2.60
C SER A 305 -11.33 -15.80 2.05
N GLU A 306 -11.37 -17.15 1.99
CA GLU A 306 -10.18 -17.95 1.67
C GLU A 306 -9.66 -17.74 0.26
N LYS A 307 -10.55 -17.71 -0.73
CA LYS A 307 -10.15 -17.47 -2.13
C LYS A 307 -9.51 -16.10 -2.30
N GLY A 308 -10.11 -15.08 -1.69
CA GLY A 308 -9.57 -13.71 -1.69
C GLY A 308 -8.20 -13.65 -1.03
N ALA A 309 -8.04 -14.29 0.14
CA ALA A 309 -6.78 -14.32 0.87
C ALA A 309 -5.64 -14.98 0.07
N TRP A 310 -5.90 -16.09 -0.61
CA TRP A 310 -4.91 -16.72 -1.50
C TRP A 310 -4.51 -15.81 -2.66
N THR A 311 -5.48 -15.24 -3.36
CA THR A 311 -5.21 -14.31 -4.48
C THR A 311 -4.41 -13.09 -4.00
N THR A 312 -4.71 -12.59 -2.81
CA THR A 312 -3.99 -11.44 -2.23
C THR A 312 -2.56 -11.81 -1.85
N LEU A 313 -2.32 -12.97 -1.25
CA LEU A 313 -0.95 -13.47 -1.00
C LEU A 313 -0.16 -13.65 -2.29
N GLU A 314 -0.79 -14.19 -3.35
CA GLU A 314 -0.19 -14.32 -4.69
C GLU A 314 0.20 -12.95 -5.29
N LYS A 315 -0.57 -11.89 -5.05
CA LYS A 315 -0.24 -10.53 -5.48
C LYS A 315 0.87 -9.91 -4.61
N LEU A 316 0.78 -10.06 -3.29
CA LEU A 316 1.73 -9.48 -2.34
C LEU A 316 3.14 -10.10 -2.45
N GLN A 317 3.28 -11.38 -2.80
CA GLN A 317 4.60 -12.00 -2.98
C GLN A 317 5.49 -11.30 -4.02
N HIS A 318 4.88 -10.55 -4.94
CA HIS A 318 5.60 -9.80 -5.99
C HIS A 318 5.87 -8.34 -5.59
N GLN A 319 5.45 -7.91 -4.40
CA GLN A 319 5.71 -6.57 -3.89
C GLN A 319 7.04 -6.53 -3.14
N HIS A 320 7.86 -5.51 -3.44
CA HIS A 320 9.08 -5.31 -2.68
C HIS A 320 8.76 -4.69 -1.31
N PRO A 321 9.15 -5.29 -0.16
CA PRO A 321 8.75 -4.82 1.17
C PRO A 321 9.12 -3.35 1.43
N ARG A 322 10.33 -2.89 1.03
CA ARG A 322 10.73 -1.49 1.19
C ARG A 322 9.88 -0.55 0.32
N LEU A 323 9.51 -0.95 -0.90
CA LEU A 323 8.62 -0.11 -1.73
C LEU A 323 7.24 0.03 -1.10
N VAL A 324 6.69 -1.06 -0.55
CA VAL A 324 5.43 -1.00 0.20
C VAL A 324 5.56 -0.08 1.41
N HIS A 325 6.64 -0.22 2.18
CA HIS A 325 6.92 0.67 3.32
C HIS A 325 6.97 2.15 2.90
N TYR A 326 7.63 2.48 1.78
CA TYR A 326 7.68 3.86 1.26
C TYR A 326 6.30 4.38 0.86
N ARG A 327 5.44 3.55 0.28
CA ARG A 327 4.04 3.90 -0.01
C ARG A 327 3.23 4.13 1.27
N LEU A 328 3.45 3.34 2.31
CA LEU A 328 2.78 3.51 3.61
C LEU A 328 3.26 4.78 4.32
N ARG A 329 4.55 5.12 4.24
CA ARG A 329 5.10 6.37 4.76
C ARG A 329 4.47 7.58 4.09
N ASP A 330 4.38 7.57 2.75
CA ASP A 330 3.71 8.61 1.97
C ASP A 330 2.24 8.76 2.39
N ALA A 331 1.51 7.65 2.49
CA ALA A 331 0.12 7.63 2.95
C ALA A 331 -0.06 8.19 4.37
N ALA A 332 0.93 8.00 5.24
CA ALA A 332 0.95 8.52 6.61
C ALA A 332 1.41 9.98 6.71
N GLY A 333 1.82 10.61 5.59
CA GLY A 333 2.29 11.99 5.55
C GLY A 333 3.77 12.18 5.91
N TYR A 334 4.56 11.10 5.98
CA TYR A 334 6.01 11.16 6.09
C TYR A 334 6.67 11.34 4.72
N ALA A 335 7.92 11.82 4.69
CA ALA A 335 8.73 11.75 3.48
C ALA A 335 8.83 10.29 3.03
N PRO A 336 8.45 9.95 1.76
CA PRO A 336 8.35 8.55 1.34
C PRO A 336 9.65 7.78 1.57
N VAL A 337 10.78 8.26 1.06
CA VAL A 337 12.11 7.65 1.19
C VAL A 337 12.95 8.43 2.20
N PRO A 338 13.29 7.86 3.36
CA PRO A 338 13.95 8.58 4.44
C PRO A 338 15.26 9.28 4.03
N ASN A 339 16.08 8.58 3.20
CA ASN A 339 17.40 9.07 2.80
C ASN A 339 17.36 10.07 1.64
N SER A 340 16.21 10.27 0.99
CA SER A 340 16.09 11.14 -0.19
C SER A 340 16.46 12.58 0.12
N THR A 341 15.99 13.11 1.23
CA THR A 341 16.27 14.47 1.66
C THR A 341 17.78 14.69 1.86
N PHE A 342 18.47 13.74 2.50
CA PHE A 342 19.93 13.85 2.72
C PHE A 342 20.71 13.86 1.41
N VAL A 343 20.33 13.03 0.44
CA VAL A 343 20.96 12.99 -0.89
C VAL A 343 20.70 14.29 -1.64
N VAL A 344 19.47 14.79 -1.63
CA VAL A 344 19.09 16.05 -2.29
C VAL A 344 19.83 17.23 -1.68
N ASP A 345 19.86 17.36 -0.35
CA ASP A 345 20.55 18.46 0.35
C ASP A 345 22.06 18.44 0.06
N TRP A 346 22.65 17.23 0.04
CA TRP A 346 24.07 17.09 -0.31
C TRP A 346 24.33 17.53 -1.76
N ILE A 347 23.55 17.06 -2.72
CA ILE A 347 23.68 17.45 -4.14
C ILE A 347 23.52 18.96 -4.29
N GLN A 348 22.53 19.57 -3.65
CA GLN A 348 22.28 21.00 -3.73
C GLN A 348 23.45 21.81 -3.15
N SER A 349 24.04 21.36 -2.05
CA SER A 349 25.19 22.04 -1.43
C SER A 349 26.49 21.94 -2.25
N HIS A 350 26.60 20.93 -3.14
CA HIS A 350 27.77 20.67 -3.99
C HIS A 350 27.50 20.90 -5.50
N LYS A 351 26.41 21.61 -5.83
CA LYS A 351 25.98 21.76 -7.25
C LYS A 351 27.02 22.36 -8.19
N ASP A 352 27.95 23.11 -7.67
CA ASP A 352 29.03 23.76 -8.47
C ASP A 352 30.28 22.86 -8.63
N ASP A 353 30.31 21.67 -7.97
CA ASP A 353 31.45 20.76 -7.97
C ASP A 353 31.30 19.62 -9.00
N PHE A 354 30.12 19.45 -9.59
CA PHE A 354 29.86 18.37 -10.56
C PHE A 354 30.43 18.65 -11.94
N HIS A 355 31.03 17.60 -12.52
CA HIS A 355 31.48 17.67 -13.92
C HIS A 355 30.27 17.54 -14.88
N PRO A 356 30.22 18.30 -15.99
CA PRO A 356 29.15 18.14 -16.97
C PRO A 356 29.07 16.72 -17.53
N VAL A 357 27.87 16.13 -17.53
CA VAL A 357 27.63 14.76 -18.02
C VAL A 357 27.69 14.68 -19.54
N ILE A 358 27.13 15.69 -20.22
CA ILE A 358 27.19 15.87 -21.69
C ILE A 358 27.57 17.31 -22.02
N LEU A 359 28.52 17.46 -22.93
CA LEU A 359 28.96 18.78 -23.38
C LEU A 359 28.18 19.24 -24.63
N PRO A 360 27.82 20.53 -24.75
CA PRO A 360 27.33 21.10 -26.00
C PRO A 360 28.41 21.08 -27.07
N ALA A 361 28.03 21.00 -28.35
CA ALA A 361 28.99 21.07 -29.45
C ALA A 361 29.70 22.42 -29.52
N ARG A 362 29.05 23.48 -29.04
CA ARG A 362 29.65 24.82 -28.91
C ARG A 362 29.65 25.20 -27.42
N PRO A 363 30.81 25.44 -26.82
CA PRO A 363 30.91 25.90 -25.44
C PRO A 363 30.04 27.13 -25.17
N GLY A 364 29.30 27.14 -24.05
CA GLY A 364 28.44 28.25 -23.66
C GLY A 364 27.13 28.38 -24.45
N ALA A 365 26.78 27.44 -25.33
CA ALA A 365 25.46 27.41 -25.96
C ALA A 365 24.39 27.14 -24.91
N PRO A 366 23.36 27.99 -24.76
CA PRO A 366 22.29 27.76 -23.77
C PRO A 366 21.50 26.50 -24.11
N PRO A 367 21.08 25.73 -23.12
CA PRO A 367 20.27 24.52 -23.36
C PRO A 367 18.91 24.87 -23.96
N VAL A 368 18.33 23.91 -24.70
CA VAL A 368 16.98 24.02 -25.26
C VAL A 368 16.08 23.06 -24.52
N VAL A 369 15.12 23.56 -23.73
CA VAL A 369 14.18 22.73 -22.99
C VAL A 369 12.96 22.47 -23.85
N PHE A 370 12.61 21.19 -23.96
CA PHE A 370 11.42 20.69 -24.65
C PHE A 370 10.28 20.41 -23.68
N ASP A 371 9.06 20.54 -24.16
CA ASP A 371 7.85 20.14 -23.45
C ASP A 371 7.27 18.86 -24.06
N PHE A 372 7.53 17.71 -23.42
CA PHE A 372 6.98 16.41 -23.81
C PHE A 372 5.75 16.03 -22.95
N SER A 373 5.26 16.96 -22.13
CA SER A 373 4.14 16.69 -21.23
C SER A 373 2.85 16.39 -21.99
N VAL A 374 1.89 15.76 -21.30
CA VAL A 374 0.53 15.51 -21.80
C VAL A 374 -0.23 16.79 -22.20
N SER A 375 0.22 17.95 -21.73
CA SER A 375 -0.31 19.27 -22.09
C SER A 375 0.55 19.99 -23.13
N SER A 376 1.58 19.32 -23.69
CA SER A 376 2.50 19.91 -24.64
C SER A 376 1.79 20.54 -25.84
N GLN A 377 2.33 21.68 -26.27
CA GLN A 377 1.97 22.32 -27.52
C GLN A 377 3.07 22.15 -28.59
N GLU A 378 4.18 21.58 -28.21
CA GLU A 378 5.35 21.38 -29.08
C GLU A 378 5.25 20.05 -29.83
N PHE A 379 4.83 19.00 -29.13
CA PHE A 379 4.74 17.64 -29.67
C PHE A 379 3.38 17.02 -29.35
N ASP A 380 2.77 16.38 -30.34
CA ASP A 380 1.65 15.49 -30.14
C ASP A 380 2.12 14.02 -30.01
N SER A 381 1.21 13.12 -29.69
CA SER A 381 1.53 11.70 -29.53
C SER A 381 1.99 11.04 -30.83
N GLU A 382 1.54 11.53 -32.01
CA GLU A 382 1.94 11.00 -33.30
C GLU A 382 3.39 11.41 -33.62
N ALA A 383 3.73 12.69 -33.43
CA ALA A 383 5.09 13.20 -33.65
C ALA A 383 6.12 12.49 -32.77
N ILE A 384 5.81 12.27 -31.47
CA ILE A 384 6.72 11.61 -30.54
C ILE A 384 6.93 10.12 -30.88
N ASN A 385 5.87 9.43 -31.30
CA ASN A 385 5.93 8.00 -31.56
C ASN A 385 6.28 7.61 -33.00
N THR A 386 6.37 8.59 -33.93
CA THR A 386 6.72 8.37 -35.32
C THR A 386 8.21 8.64 -35.55
N PRO A 387 9.00 7.61 -35.88
CA PRO A 387 10.43 7.78 -36.16
C PRO A 387 10.70 8.87 -37.21
N GLY A 388 11.65 9.76 -36.92
CA GLY A 388 12.09 10.81 -37.83
C GLY A 388 11.25 12.10 -37.80
N VAL A 389 10.05 12.10 -37.17
CA VAL A 389 9.23 13.34 -37.07
C VAL A 389 9.72 14.22 -35.92
N ALA A 390 9.76 13.67 -34.69
CA ALA A 390 10.31 14.43 -33.55
C ALA A 390 11.80 14.69 -33.69
N ASP A 391 12.57 13.80 -34.32
CA ASP A 391 14.01 13.94 -34.53
C ASP A 391 14.33 15.25 -35.21
N LYS A 392 13.66 15.56 -36.34
CA LYS A 392 13.92 16.76 -37.10
C LYS A 392 13.65 18.02 -36.26
N GLU A 393 12.54 18.08 -35.57
CA GLU A 393 12.17 19.21 -34.72
C GLU A 393 13.19 19.41 -33.58
N ILE A 394 13.60 18.31 -32.93
CA ILE A 394 14.59 18.35 -31.85
C ILE A 394 15.93 18.84 -32.36
N TRP A 395 16.42 18.32 -33.49
CA TRP A 395 17.72 18.71 -34.04
C TRP A 395 17.74 20.13 -34.60
N ASP A 396 16.66 20.56 -35.28
CA ASP A 396 16.55 21.92 -35.82
C ASP A 396 16.61 22.98 -34.70
N ARG A 397 15.98 22.70 -33.57
CA ARG A 397 15.97 23.61 -32.41
C ARG A 397 17.22 23.51 -31.54
N THR A 398 17.72 22.29 -31.31
CA THR A 398 18.90 22.08 -30.47
C THR A 398 20.17 22.61 -31.11
N GLY A 399 20.38 22.39 -32.40
CA GLY A 399 21.57 22.82 -33.10
C GLY A 399 22.87 22.39 -32.40
N ASN A 400 23.65 23.34 -31.91
CA ASN A 400 24.91 23.11 -31.19
C ASN A 400 24.74 23.02 -29.65
N ALA A 401 23.53 23.23 -29.14
CA ALA A 401 23.22 23.16 -27.72
C ALA A 401 22.95 21.71 -27.25
N VAL A 402 22.58 21.54 -26.00
CA VAL A 402 22.01 20.32 -25.45
C VAL A 402 20.49 20.50 -25.35
N GLY A 403 19.72 19.57 -25.91
CA GLY A 403 18.28 19.52 -25.70
C GLY A 403 17.98 18.89 -24.35
N ILE A 404 16.93 19.35 -23.67
CA ILE A 404 16.54 18.86 -22.35
C ILE A 404 15.08 18.40 -22.35
N GLY A 405 14.84 17.13 -21.96
CA GLY A 405 13.55 16.62 -21.53
C GLY A 405 13.47 16.60 -20.01
N ARG A 406 12.34 16.99 -19.44
CA ARG A 406 12.22 17.29 -18.00
C ARG A 406 12.05 16.05 -17.14
N TRP A 407 12.54 16.12 -15.91
CA TRP A 407 12.21 15.24 -14.80
C TRP A 407 10.78 15.53 -14.31
N ASP A 408 10.13 14.52 -13.72
CA ASP A 408 8.76 14.59 -13.18
C ASP A 408 7.73 15.08 -14.21
N GLU A 409 7.89 14.64 -15.45
CA GLU A 409 7.06 15.06 -16.56
C GLU A 409 6.10 13.93 -16.99
N PRO A 410 4.77 14.14 -16.87
CA PRO A 410 3.79 13.17 -17.37
C PRO A 410 3.75 13.20 -18.91
N ARG A 411 4.12 12.10 -19.56
CA ARG A 411 4.33 12.04 -21.03
C ARG A 411 3.35 11.10 -21.73
N LEU A 412 2.84 11.53 -22.88
CA LEU A 412 2.03 10.70 -23.78
C LEU A 412 2.85 9.60 -24.48
N ALA A 413 4.16 9.76 -24.63
CA ALA A 413 5.06 8.78 -25.23
C ALA A 413 5.01 7.39 -24.55
N TYR A 414 4.59 7.32 -23.30
CA TYR A 414 4.48 6.08 -22.51
C TYR A 414 3.08 5.44 -22.57
N GLY A 415 2.40 5.55 -23.73
CA GLY A 415 1.07 5.01 -23.96
C GLY A 415 1.00 3.52 -24.27
N GLY A 416 2.14 2.84 -24.55
CA GLY A 416 2.19 1.42 -24.93
C GLY A 416 1.88 0.46 -23.76
N ASP A 417 1.54 -0.80 -24.09
CA ASP A 417 1.15 -1.81 -23.10
C ASP A 417 2.30 -2.23 -22.15
N GLN A 418 3.56 -2.06 -22.59
CA GLN A 418 4.75 -2.29 -21.74
C GLN A 418 4.83 -1.34 -20.54
N TYR A 419 4.10 -0.23 -20.56
CA TYR A 419 4.02 0.71 -19.45
C TYR A 419 2.82 0.46 -18.53
N ALA A 420 1.90 -0.44 -18.90
CA ALA A 420 0.77 -0.79 -18.06
C ALA A 420 1.23 -1.58 -16.83
N THR A 421 0.64 -1.26 -15.68
CA THR A 421 0.76 -2.05 -14.45
C THR A 421 -0.26 -3.18 -14.44
N GLN A 422 -0.17 -4.07 -13.47
CA GLN A 422 -1.17 -5.14 -13.29
C GLN A 422 -2.57 -4.58 -12.99
N SER A 423 -2.66 -3.42 -12.35
CA SER A 423 -3.94 -2.72 -12.11
C SER A 423 -4.49 -1.98 -13.33
N GLY A 424 -3.78 -1.99 -14.47
CA GLY A 424 -4.16 -1.30 -15.69
C GLY A 424 -3.78 0.19 -15.74
N GLU A 425 -3.24 0.75 -14.66
CA GLU A 425 -2.67 2.09 -14.67
C GLU A 425 -1.40 2.13 -15.54
N ARG A 426 -1.12 3.23 -16.22
CA ARG A 426 0.08 3.39 -17.02
C ARG A 426 1.13 4.23 -16.30
N ARG A 427 2.37 3.79 -16.36
CA ARG A 427 3.52 4.52 -15.86
C ARG A 427 3.87 5.63 -16.86
N THR A 428 3.49 6.85 -16.56
CA THR A 428 3.60 7.99 -17.48
C THR A 428 4.52 9.09 -16.96
N ILE A 429 4.95 9.05 -15.69
CA ILE A 429 5.79 10.06 -15.07
C ILE A 429 7.26 9.75 -15.34
N HIS A 430 7.96 10.62 -16.03
CA HIS A 430 9.39 10.49 -16.34
C HIS A 430 10.25 10.79 -15.11
N LEU A 431 11.14 9.87 -14.73
CA LEU A 431 11.94 9.93 -13.50
C LEU A 431 13.38 10.43 -13.67
N GLY A 432 13.77 10.71 -14.89
CA GLY A 432 15.09 11.27 -15.20
C GLY A 432 15.03 12.61 -15.92
N VAL A 433 16.19 13.09 -16.32
CA VAL A 433 16.34 14.18 -17.29
C VAL A 433 16.93 13.61 -18.57
N ASP A 434 16.31 13.91 -19.72
CA ASP A 434 16.87 13.53 -21.01
C ASP A 434 17.76 14.63 -21.55
N LEU A 435 18.94 14.25 -22.04
CA LEU A 435 19.92 15.15 -22.64
C LEU A 435 20.13 14.79 -24.13
N PHE A 436 19.50 15.53 -25.03
CA PHE A 436 19.52 15.26 -26.48
C PHE A 436 20.80 15.74 -27.12
N ARG A 437 21.55 14.81 -27.70
CA ARG A 437 22.74 15.06 -28.56
C ARG A 437 22.84 13.93 -29.57
N PRO A 438 23.53 14.13 -30.71
CA PRO A 438 23.74 13.10 -31.73
C PRO A 438 24.32 11.79 -31.14
N ALA A 439 24.00 10.67 -31.76
CA ALA A 439 24.62 9.39 -31.45
C ALA A 439 26.16 9.48 -31.40
N ARG A 440 26.77 8.63 -30.56
CA ARG A 440 28.24 8.61 -30.34
C ARG A 440 28.78 9.84 -29.61
N THR A 441 27.93 10.75 -29.10
CA THR A 441 28.39 11.79 -28.17
C THR A 441 28.92 11.12 -26.89
N PRO A 442 30.11 11.55 -26.39
CA PRO A 442 30.66 11.04 -25.15
C PRO A 442 29.78 11.40 -23.94
N VAL A 443 29.61 10.45 -23.02
CA VAL A 443 28.95 10.60 -21.73
C VAL A 443 30.01 10.53 -20.64
N GLN A 444 30.02 11.51 -19.74
CA GLN A 444 31.02 11.65 -18.69
C GLN A 444 30.42 11.45 -17.30
N ALA A 445 31.20 10.97 -16.34
CA ALA A 445 30.79 10.87 -14.96
C ALA A 445 30.73 12.25 -14.30
N PRO A 446 29.61 12.65 -13.67
CA PRO A 446 29.54 13.95 -12.97
C PRO A 446 30.30 13.96 -11.65
N LEU A 447 30.51 12.79 -11.04
CA LEU A 447 31.12 12.58 -9.75
C LEU A 447 31.91 11.27 -9.79
N SER A 448 33.01 11.19 -9.03
CA SER A 448 33.74 9.95 -8.84
C SER A 448 32.85 8.87 -8.24
N GLY A 449 33.02 7.63 -8.68
CA GLY A 449 32.19 6.52 -8.25
C GLY A 449 32.72 5.19 -8.71
N THR A 450 31.87 4.16 -8.63
CA THR A 450 32.22 2.79 -9.00
C THR A 450 31.13 2.22 -9.92
N VAL A 451 31.54 1.51 -10.98
CA VAL A 451 30.59 0.78 -11.84
C VAL A 451 29.87 -0.27 -10.99
N HIS A 452 28.59 -0.02 -10.73
CA HIS A 452 27.76 -0.93 -9.96
C HIS A 452 27.22 -2.06 -10.85
N SER A 453 26.56 -1.71 -11.95
CA SER A 453 25.97 -2.67 -12.87
C SER A 453 25.76 -2.05 -14.25
N PHE A 454 25.59 -2.90 -15.24
CA PHE A 454 25.31 -2.49 -16.61
C PHE A 454 24.61 -3.61 -17.38
N CYS A 455 23.88 -3.22 -18.43
CA CYS A 455 23.22 -4.19 -19.32
C CYS A 455 23.01 -3.59 -20.73
N ALA A 456 22.65 -4.43 -21.69
CA ALA A 456 22.20 -4.04 -23.01
C ALA A 456 20.81 -4.64 -23.25
N HIS A 457 19.79 -3.80 -23.34
CA HIS A 457 18.42 -4.18 -23.69
C HIS A 457 18.20 -4.05 -25.18
N HIS A 458 17.42 -4.96 -25.75
CA HIS A 458 17.13 -4.97 -27.18
C HIS A 458 15.64 -4.71 -27.47
N ALA A 459 14.83 -4.57 -26.44
CA ALA A 459 13.41 -4.29 -26.60
C ALA A 459 13.19 -2.84 -27.04
N ARG A 460 12.18 -2.63 -27.88
CA ARG A 460 11.77 -1.28 -28.27
C ARG A 460 11.21 -0.53 -27.04
N PHE A 461 11.53 0.74 -26.94
CA PHE A 461 11.14 1.61 -25.84
C PHE A 461 11.76 1.26 -24.48
N ASP A 462 12.81 0.44 -24.47
CA ASP A 462 13.65 0.19 -23.31
C ASP A 462 14.91 1.09 -23.35
N TYR A 463 15.81 0.93 -22.38
CA TYR A 463 17.03 1.74 -22.24
C TYR A 463 18.09 1.51 -23.32
N GLY A 464 18.04 0.39 -24.09
CA GLY A 464 19.20 0.02 -24.90
C GLY A 464 20.39 -0.31 -23.99
N GLY A 465 21.55 0.33 -24.21
CA GLY A 465 22.66 0.26 -23.25
C GLY A 465 22.33 1.04 -21.98
N CYS A 466 22.57 0.43 -20.82
CA CYS A 466 22.33 1.01 -19.51
C CYS A 466 23.53 0.80 -18.59
N LEU A 467 23.91 1.81 -17.82
CA LEU A 467 24.97 1.80 -16.81
C LEU A 467 24.45 2.42 -15.52
N ILE A 468 24.80 1.82 -14.39
CA ILE A 468 24.55 2.39 -13.06
C ILE A 468 25.91 2.54 -12.34
N LEU A 469 26.20 3.76 -11.90
CA LEU A 469 27.34 4.06 -11.02
C LEU A 469 26.85 4.17 -9.57
N GLU A 470 27.64 3.66 -8.64
CA GLU A 470 27.48 3.86 -7.20
C GLU A 470 28.38 4.99 -6.73
N HIS A 471 27.85 5.88 -5.91
CA HIS A 471 28.55 6.99 -5.28
C HIS A 471 28.43 6.90 -3.77
N GLU A 472 29.54 7.12 -3.06
CA GLU A 472 29.60 7.31 -1.60
C GLU A 472 30.53 8.49 -1.31
N PRO A 473 30.09 9.74 -1.61
CA PRO A 473 30.95 10.91 -1.48
C PRO A 473 31.35 11.19 -0.03
N GLU A 474 30.51 10.80 0.92
CA GLU A 474 30.74 10.85 2.36
C GLU A 474 30.35 9.51 2.98
N LYS A 475 31.01 9.13 4.08
CA LYS A 475 30.75 7.86 4.75
C LYS A 475 29.28 7.73 5.15
N GLY A 476 28.61 6.74 4.55
CA GLY A 476 27.20 6.42 4.83
C GLY A 476 26.19 7.20 3.96
N LEU A 477 26.64 8.16 3.16
CA LEU A 477 25.79 8.81 2.16
C LEU A 477 25.96 8.10 0.82
N ARG A 478 25.08 7.17 0.52
CA ARG A 478 25.12 6.35 -0.68
C ARG A 478 23.94 6.63 -1.59
N PHE A 479 24.22 6.81 -2.89
CA PHE A 479 23.23 6.93 -3.95
C PHE A 479 23.82 6.45 -5.27
N TRP A 480 23.00 6.33 -6.31
CA TRP A 480 23.41 5.85 -7.62
C TRP A 480 22.98 6.84 -8.71
N THR A 481 23.71 6.81 -9.82
CA THR A 481 23.31 7.49 -11.06
C THR A 481 23.13 6.46 -12.16
N LEU A 482 22.03 6.57 -12.90
CA LEU A 482 21.68 5.72 -14.03
C LEU A 482 21.88 6.51 -15.34
N TYR A 483 22.48 5.85 -16.30
CA TYR A 483 22.74 6.34 -17.66
C TYR A 483 22.07 5.38 -18.64
N GLY A 484 20.98 5.80 -19.26
CA GLY A 484 20.23 5.04 -20.27
C GLY A 484 20.52 5.50 -21.69
N HIS A 485 20.10 4.71 -22.66
CA HIS A 485 20.20 4.95 -24.11
C HIS A 485 21.65 5.02 -24.63
N LEU A 486 22.53 4.28 -23.99
CA LEU A 486 23.94 4.15 -24.38
C LEU A 486 24.10 3.19 -25.56
N SER A 487 25.23 3.31 -26.27
CA SER A 487 25.59 2.34 -27.29
C SER A 487 25.94 0.99 -26.69
N HIS A 488 25.58 -0.09 -27.36
CA HIS A 488 25.86 -1.45 -26.89
C HIS A 488 27.37 -1.71 -26.75
N ASP A 489 28.20 -1.14 -27.63
CA ASP A 489 29.64 -1.29 -27.54
C ASP A 489 30.24 -0.59 -26.31
N SER A 490 29.62 0.50 -25.84
CA SER A 490 30.05 1.17 -24.60
C SER A 490 29.89 0.27 -23.37
N VAL A 491 28.78 -0.44 -23.26
CA VAL A 491 28.49 -1.26 -22.07
C VAL A 491 29.21 -2.61 -22.08
N LYS A 492 29.55 -3.16 -23.26
CA LYS A 492 30.25 -4.47 -23.37
C LYS A 492 31.63 -4.51 -22.69
N ASN A 493 32.31 -3.38 -22.58
CA ASN A 493 33.67 -3.29 -22.07
C ASN A 493 33.75 -2.80 -20.61
N LEU A 494 32.60 -2.62 -19.96
CA LEU A 494 32.53 -2.21 -18.56
C LEU A 494 32.89 -3.39 -17.64
N VAL A 495 33.39 -3.07 -16.46
CA VAL A 495 33.71 -4.05 -15.41
C VAL A 495 33.10 -3.57 -14.10
N VAL A 496 32.26 -4.41 -13.48
CA VAL A 496 31.68 -4.14 -12.16
C VAL A 496 32.81 -3.96 -11.14
N GLY A 497 32.68 -2.98 -10.26
CA GLY A 497 33.68 -2.61 -9.27
C GLY A 497 34.80 -1.72 -9.79
N LYS A 498 34.84 -1.37 -11.09
CA LYS A 498 35.82 -0.43 -11.63
C LYS A 498 35.51 0.99 -11.14
N SER A 499 36.50 1.66 -10.57
CA SER A 499 36.42 3.07 -10.19
C SER A 499 36.45 3.98 -11.43
N VAL A 500 35.72 5.06 -11.36
CA VAL A 500 35.70 6.16 -12.34
C VAL A 500 35.89 7.49 -11.61
N GLU A 501 36.59 8.42 -12.24
CA GLU A 501 36.77 9.77 -11.72
C GLU A 501 35.76 10.72 -12.36
N ALA A 502 35.45 11.84 -11.67
CA ALA A 502 34.65 12.91 -12.26
C ALA A 502 35.30 13.39 -13.56
N GLY A 503 34.50 13.49 -14.65
CA GLY A 503 34.97 13.87 -15.99
C GLY A 503 35.47 12.71 -16.87
N ASP A 504 35.62 11.48 -16.33
CA ASP A 504 35.94 10.32 -17.16
C ASP A 504 34.82 10.05 -18.19
N VAL A 505 35.23 9.74 -19.44
CA VAL A 505 34.28 9.22 -20.42
C VAL A 505 33.93 7.78 -20.07
N ILE A 506 32.69 7.58 -19.69
CA ILE A 506 32.18 6.28 -19.20
C ILE A 506 31.42 5.50 -20.29
N ALA A 507 30.86 6.20 -21.29
CA ALA A 507 30.10 5.60 -22.37
C ALA A 507 29.90 6.58 -23.54
N TYR A 508 29.16 6.15 -24.56
CA TYR A 508 28.73 6.96 -25.69
C TYR A 508 27.23 6.77 -25.96
N LEU A 509 26.53 7.79 -26.43
CA LEU A 509 25.13 7.71 -26.81
C LEU A 509 24.89 6.68 -27.90
N GLY A 510 23.86 5.86 -27.75
CA GLY A 510 23.45 4.87 -28.73
C GLY A 510 22.76 5.48 -29.95
N PRO A 511 22.97 4.95 -31.16
CA PRO A 511 22.13 5.25 -32.30
C PRO A 511 20.73 4.64 -32.10
N PHE A 512 19.77 5.03 -32.93
CA PHE A 512 18.38 4.60 -32.86
C PHE A 512 18.20 3.07 -32.73
N GLU A 513 19.03 2.29 -33.43
CA GLU A 513 18.98 0.83 -33.46
C GLU A 513 19.48 0.17 -32.17
N GLU A 514 20.25 0.89 -31.33
CA GLU A 514 20.86 0.36 -30.11
C GLU A 514 20.21 0.94 -28.83
N ASN A 515 19.47 2.05 -28.93
CA ASN A 515 19.00 2.83 -27.77
C ASN A 515 17.53 2.62 -27.40
N GLY A 516 16.91 1.55 -27.92
CA GLY A 516 15.48 1.30 -27.71
C GLY A 516 14.57 1.95 -28.75
N GLY A 517 15.12 2.54 -29.82
CA GLY A 517 14.35 3.18 -30.89
C GLY A 517 13.90 4.61 -30.58
N TRP A 518 14.67 5.31 -29.78
CA TRP A 518 14.45 6.71 -29.43
C TRP A 518 15.35 7.65 -30.24
N VAL A 519 14.92 8.91 -30.35
CA VAL A 519 15.85 10.01 -30.75
C VAL A 519 17.09 9.94 -29.86
N PRO A 520 18.32 9.97 -30.40
CA PRO A 520 19.52 9.87 -29.59
C PRO A 520 19.55 10.88 -28.44
N HIS A 521 19.61 10.38 -27.22
CA HIS A 521 19.71 11.16 -25.98
C HIS A 521 20.30 10.30 -24.87
N LEU A 522 20.68 10.94 -23.78
CA LEU A 522 20.97 10.29 -22.50
C LEU A 522 19.75 10.43 -21.60
N HIS A 523 19.24 9.33 -21.07
CA HIS A 523 18.39 9.36 -19.87
C HIS A 523 19.30 9.35 -18.66
N PHE A 524 19.30 10.43 -17.87
CA PHE A 524 20.09 10.56 -16.65
C PHE A 524 19.17 10.61 -15.43
N GLN A 525 19.41 9.72 -14.44
CA GLN A 525 18.54 9.58 -13.29
C GLN A 525 19.36 9.36 -12.01
N ILE A 526 18.95 9.97 -10.89
CA ILE A 526 19.47 9.69 -9.56
C ILE A 526 18.61 8.60 -8.92
N ILE A 527 19.22 7.70 -8.15
CA ILE A 527 18.54 6.63 -7.41
C ILE A 527 19.02 6.68 -5.97
N VAL A 528 18.08 6.77 -5.02
CA VAL A 528 18.37 6.81 -3.57
C VAL A 528 18.32 5.42 -2.94
N ASP A 529 17.44 4.56 -3.39
CA ASP A 529 17.39 3.14 -3.03
C ASP A 529 17.05 2.32 -4.28
N ARG A 530 17.87 1.34 -4.59
CA ARG A 530 17.72 0.48 -5.77
C ARG A 530 16.65 -0.60 -5.62
N LEU A 531 16.05 -0.76 -4.46
CA LEU A 531 15.07 -1.84 -4.19
C LEU A 531 15.61 -3.23 -4.61
N ASP A 532 16.90 -3.49 -4.36
CA ASP A 532 17.61 -4.71 -4.72
C ASP A 532 17.63 -5.04 -6.24
N LEU A 533 17.23 -4.09 -7.08
CA LEU A 533 17.36 -4.20 -8.53
C LEU A 533 18.82 -4.02 -8.95
N GLU A 534 19.33 -4.90 -9.82
CA GLU A 534 20.76 -4.89 -10.17
C GLU A 534 21.06 -4.03 -11.40
N ALA A 535 20.68 -4.49 -12.58
CA ALA A 535 21.13 -3.90 -13.85
C ALA A 535 20.16 -2.89 -14.45
N THR A 536 18.97 -2.75 -13.91
CA THR A 536 17.93 -1.83 -14.38
C THR A 536 17.21 -1.20 -13.20
N PHE A 537 16.66 -0.01 -13.44
CA PHE A 537 15.77 0.66 -12.48
C PHE A 537 14.66 1.36 -13.27
N PRO A 538 13.42 1.45 -12.77
CA PRO A 538 12.32 2.10 -13.47
C PRO A 538 12.64 3.56 -13.83
N GLY A 539 12.53 3.91 -15.12
CA GLY A 539 12.69 5.27 -15.62
C GLY A 539 11.37 6.05 -15.69
N VAL A 540 10.27 5.36 -15.39
CA VAL A 540 8.92 5.92 -15.42
C VAL A 540 8.07 5.37 -14.28
N ALA A 541 7.23 6.23 -13.70
CA ALA A 541 6.35 5.90 -12.58
C ALA A 541 4.88 6.01 -12.92
N SER A 542 4.04 5.32 -12.14
CA SER A 542 2.59 5.49 -12.14
C SER A 542 2.21 6.81 -11.48
N PRO A 543 1.24 7.56 -12.01
CA PRO A 543 0.73 8.80 -11.39
C PRO A 543 0.30 8.61 -9.94
N SER A 544 -0.34 7.49 -9.60
CA SER A 544 -0.78 7.18 -8.23
C SER A 544 0.37 7.01 -7.23
N GLN A 545 1.59 6.73 -7.70
CA GLN A 545 2.79 6.51 -6.89
C GLN A 545 3.87 7.57 -7.15
N ARG A 546 3.49 8.71 -7.78
CA ARG A 546 4.43 9.76 -8.22
C ARG A 546 5.36 10.21 -7.09
N ASP A 547 4.82 10.55 -5.94
CA ASP A 547 5.59 11.14 -4.84
C ASP A 547 6.62 10.13 -4.27
N VAL A 548 6.27 8.85 -4.21
CA VAL A 548 7.19 7.77 -3.81
C VAL A 548 8.33 7.62 -4.83
N TRP A 549 8.01 7.55 -6.12
CA TRP A 549 9.02 7.35 -7.15
C TRP A 549 9.88 8.59 -7.37
N CYS A 550 9.33 9.80 -7.25
CA CYS A 550 10.11 11.04 -7.28
C CYS A 550 11.01 11.19 -6.05
N SER A 551 10.65 10.59 -4.91
CA SER A 551 11.52 10.50 -3.74
C SER A 551 12.62 9.44 -3.90
N LEU A 552 12.32 8.30 -4.56
CA LEU A 552 13.33 7.29 -4.94
C LEU A 552 14.31 7.80 -6.00
N SER A 553 13.80 8.64 -6.90
CA SER A 553 14.55 9.24 -8.01
C SER A 553 14.36 10.75 -8.01
N PRO A 554 15.04 11.47 -7.11
CA PRO A 554 14.94 12.93 -7.02
C PRO A 554 15.51 13.62 -8.25
N SER A 555 15.11 14.89 -8.41
CA SER A 555 15.51 15.71 -9.55
C SER A 555 17.03 15.78 -9.73
N PRO A 556 17.57 15.43 -10.90
CA PRO A 556 19.01 15.51 -11.15
C PRO A 556 19.48 16.89 -11.64
N VAL A 557 18.62 17.91 -11.71
CA VAL A 557 18.93 19.19 -12.37
C VAL A 557 20.09 19.93 -11.72
N ASP A 558 20.24 19.87 -10.39
CA ASP A 558 21.35 20.53 -9.69
C ASP A 558 22.69 19.83 -9.99
N MET A 559 22.70 18.49 -10.08
CA MET A 559 23.90 17.73 -10.51
C MET A 559 24.26 17.99 -11.98
N LEU A 560 23.28 18.29 -12.81
CA LEU A 560 23.48 18.59 -14.24
C LEU A 560 23.80 20.07 -14.50
N GLY A 561 23.83 20.94 -13.50
CA GLY A 561 24.05 22.38 -13.64
C GLY A 561 22.94 23.07 -14.44
N ILE A 562 21.71 22.51 -14.43
CA ILE A 562 20.57 23.08 -15.14
C ILE A 562 19.81 24.00 -14.18
N PRO A 563 19.58 25.28 -14.54
CA PRO A 563 18.80 26.18 -13.70
C PRO A 563 17.37 25.64 -13.48
N GLN A 564 16.91 25.59 -12.24
CA GLN A 564 15.55 25.13 -11.88
C GLN A 564 14.46 25.89 -12.67
N SER A 565 14.66 27.21 -12.89
CA SER A 565 13.74 28.03 -13.67
C SER A 565 13.63 27.62 -15.14
N ALA A 566 14.63 26.95 -15.68
CA ALA A 566 14.62 26.49 -17.08
C ALA A 566 13.72 25.27 -17.28
N VAL A 567 13.60 24.44 -16.27
CA VAL A 567 12.84 23.17 -16.29
C VAL A 567 11.50 23.25 -15.53
N ALA A 568 11.16 24.41 -14.98
CA ALA A 568 9.85 24.59 -14.34
C ALA A 568 8.71 24.25 -15.31
N PRO A 569 7.68 23.51 -14.88
CA PRO A 569 6.52 23.21 -15.71
C PRO A 569 5.89 24.51 -16.24
N ARG A 570 5.72 24.59 -17.54
CA ARG A 570 4.95 25.69 -18.13
C ARG A 570 3.48 25.37 -17.94
N SER A 571 2.82 26.04 -16.98
CA SER A 571 1.37 25.98 -16.91
C SER A 571 0.80 26.60 -18.19
N PRO A 572 0.07 25.85 -19.02
CA PRO A 572 -0.57 26.43 -20.18
C PRO A 572 -1.58 27.47 -19.68
N HIS A 573 -1.52 28.70 -20.20
CA HIS A 573 -2.57 29.67 -19.94
C HIS A 573 -3.89 29.11 -20.48
N VAL A 574 -4.98 29.25 -19.70
CA VAL A 574 -6.32 28.81 -20.13
C VAL A 574 -6.68 29.34 -21.52
N GLN A 575 -6.17 30.52 -21.86
CA GLN A 575 -6.36 31.16 -23.16
C GLN A 575 -5.70 30.38 -24.31
N ASP A 576 -4.48 29.82 -24.08
CA ASP A 576 -3.76 29.02 -25.07
C ASP A 576 -4.47 27.68 -25.34
N LEU A 577 -5.11 27.10 -24.30
CA LEU A 577 -5.92 25.89 -24.42
C LEU A 577 -7.23 26.16 -25.18
N LEU A 578 -7.86 27.32 -24.96
CA LEU A 578 -9.08 27.74 -25.67
C LEU A 578 -8.81 28.03 -27.14
N GLU A 579 -7.70 28.70 -27.47
CA GLU A 579 -7.30 28.98 -28.85
C GLU A 579 -7.01 27.71 -29.65
N ARG A 580 -6.45 26.67 -29.03
CA ARG A 580 -6.26 25.36 -29.66
C ARG A 580 -7.58 24.66 -29.96
N ARG A 581 -8.49 24.59 -28.98
CA ARG A 581 -9.84 24.05 -29.19
C ARG A 581 -10.57 24.70 -30.34
N ASN A 582 -10.29 25.97 -30.62
CA ASN A 582 -10.92 26.71 -31.71
C ASN A 582 -10.22 26.51 -33.07
N ARG A 583 -9.02 25.87 -33.09
CA ARG A 583 -8.28 25.56 -34.34
C ARG A 583 -8.45 24.10 -34.78
N SER A 584 -8.93 23.20 -33.90
CA SER A 584 -9.32 21.82 -34.19
C SER A 584 -10.80 21.74 -34.56
#